data_119f601397a48f7a8d20f95d80bea6f6
#
_entry.id   119f601397a48f7a8d20f95d80bea6f6
#
_cell.length_a   1.000
_cell.length_b   1.000
_cell.length_c   1.000
_cell.angle_alpha   90.00
_cell.angle_beta   90.00
_cell.angle_gamma   90.00
#
_symmetry.space_group_name_H-M   'P 1'
#
loop_
_entity.id
_entity.type
_entity.pdbx_description
1 polymer ?
#
loop_
_entity_poly.entity_id
_entity_poly.type
_entity_poly.pdbx_seq_one_letter_code
_entity_poly.pdbx_strand_id
1 'polypeptide(L)'
;MAGLSPPLRGRVGERGTTDAGVCGLPLSLASRASSARLGPRKGGGNPSAKASLTNELGNCLPSVVVAKDHNAILLHAIDEAAVRAGLSIGLPLANARAICPELTVYDADPAADLKTLNDIADWCDRFTPLVALDLPYGLFLDITGCAHLFGGERALLQTVTGALSRRGFAVSAAIAGTSIAARTLTRTASGRIAADGEEAAAVGPLPVSALGADAAVTTGLRRAGLKTIADVASRAPHEISARFGAAFTTLLGHALGQGDAPISPRKPLPDYIVEKRFPEPVATDTVIALTLSSLAKMLVAAMDKQGKGARQLEASFFRTDGAVRAIMVETGRPVTRPEMIDRLFRERLDALNDPLDPGFGFDLIRLAAGRTEIVVQQQRDLDATIHDNDELSALIDRIAARIGGKRVVVHLPLESHIPERSALALPAQHHLAAAGAAAWPERVAGEPPLRPLRLFERPEPIKVPFATVPDGPPHQFTWRRAQHDVVRVEGPERIAMEWWKQDGASLTRDYFRVEDAEGQRFWIFRDGLYESELRDEEGRPVPANWYVHGLFA
;
A
#
# COMPACT_ATOMS: atom_id res chain seq x y z
N MET A 1 -16.56 -23.16 18.27
CA MET A 1 -15.30 -23.05 19.03
C MET A 1 -14.33 -22.24 18.20
N ALA A 2 -13.97 -21.05 18.65
CA ALA A 2 -13.01 -20.20 17.95
C ALA A 2 -11.60 -20.67 18.25
N GLY A 3 -10.92 -21.19 17.24
CA GLY A 3 -9.53 -21.63 17.36
C GLY A 3 -8.57 -20.44 17.28
N LEU A 4 -7.80 -20.23 18.33
CA LEU A 4 -6.64 -19.35 18.35
C LEU A 4 -5.52 -20.02 17.57
N SER A 5 -5.08 -19.44 16.48
CA SER A 5 -3.82 -19.81 15.84
C SER A 5 -2.65 -19.20 16.62
N PRO A 6 -1.64 -19.98 17.01
CA PRO A 6 -0.46 -19.45 17.69
C PRO A 6 0.40 -18.61 16.71
N PRO A 7 1.24 -17.69 17.22
CA PRO A 7 2.11 -16.88 16.39
C PRO A 7 3.13 -17.76 15.67
N LEU A 8 3.17 -17.66 14.35
CA LEU A 8 4.16 -18.31 13.49
C LEU A 8 5.50 -17.58 13.62
N ARG A 9 6.27 -17.87 14.67
CA ARG A 9 7.71 -17.55 14.68
C ARG A 9 8.46 -18.78 14.24
N GLY A 10 9.18 -18.68 13.13
CA GLY A 10 10.11 -19.68 12.68
C GLY A 10 11.14 -20.02 13.77
N ARG A 11 11.10 -21.23 14.30
CA ARG A 11 12.21 -21.88 14.98
C ARG A 11 12.99 -22.66 13.95
N VAL A 12 14.23 -22.28 13.78
CA VAL A 12 15.24 -23.12 13.13
C VAL A 12 15.47 -24.32 14.06
N GLY A 13 15.24 -25.53 13.52
CA GLY A 13 15.73 -26.79 14.07
C GLY A 13 14.75 -27.55 14.94
N GLU A 14 13.93 -28.39 14.28
CA GLU A 14 13.71 -29.79 14.63
C GLU A 14 12.80 -30.38 13.54
N ARG A 15 13.24 -31.50 12.93
CA ARG A 15 12.51 -32.18 11.86
C ARG A 15 11.28 -32.88 12.47
N GLY A 16 10.17 -32.20 12.47
CA GLY A 16 8.85 -32.79 12.58
C GLY A 16 8.17 -32.62 11.22
N THR A 17 7.60 -33.69 10.70
CA THR A 17 6.81 -33.70 9.46
C THR A 17 5.66 -32.69 9.58
N THR A 18 5.86 -31.47 9.06
CA THR A 18 4.83 -30.42 8.94
C THR A 18 4.51 -30.29 7.46
N ASP A 19 3.22 -30.48 7.12
CA ASP A 19 2.65 -30.19 5.80
C ASP A 19 3.02 -28.76 5.37
N ALA A 20 4.05 -28.61 4.56
CA ALA A 20 4.49 -27.36 3.98
C ALA A 20 3.92 -27.26 2.56
N GLY A 21 2.75 -26.66 2.41
CA GLY A 21 2.14 -26.45 1.10
C GLY A 21 2.13 -24.98 0.69
N VAL A 22 2.66 -24.66 -0.49
CA VAL A 22 2.46 -23.37 -1.16
C VAL A 22 1.46 -23.55 -2.30
N CYS A 23 0.39 -22.76 -2.28
CA CYS A 23 -0.59 -22.73 -3.35
C CYS A 23 -0.23 -21.65 -4.37
N GLY A 24 0.07 -22.03 -5.61
CA GLY A 24 0.21 -21.11 -6.73
C GLY A 24 -1.13 -20.93 -7.46
N LEU A 25 -1.59 -19.71 -7.62
CA LEU A 25 -2.79 -19.34 -8.37
C LEU A 25 -2.41 -18.41 -9.52
N PRO A 26 -2.03 -18.90 -10.72
CA PRO A 26 -2.05 -18.03 -11.88
C PRO A 26 -3.50 -17.78 -12.27
N LEU A 27 -3.90 -16.52 -12.19
CA LEU A 27 -5.15 -16.01 -12.70
C LEU A 27 -4.94 -15.72 -14.18
N SER A 28 -5.39 -16.57 -15.08
CA SER A 28 -5.58 -16.10 -16.44
C SER A 28 -6.85 -15.25 -16.43
N LEU A 29 -6.71 -13.93 -16.48
CA LEU A 29 -7.77 -13.00 -16.85
C LEU A 29 -8.09 -13.23 -18.35
N ALA A 30 -8.52 -14.42 -18.70
CA ALA A 30 -9.26 -14.64 -19.92
C ALA A 30 -10.60 -13.95 -19.70
N SER A 31 -10.66 -12.69 -20.09
CA SER A 31 -11.84 -11.88 -20.01
C SER A 31 -12.99 -12.63 -20.68
N ARG A 32 -13.94 -13.12 -19.91
CA ARG A 32 -15.29 -12.99 -20.39
C ARG A 32 -15.53 -11.49 -20.46
N ALA A 33 -15.31 -10.93 -21.64
CA ALA A 33 -15.66 -9.57 -21.98
C ALA A 33 -17.17 -9.43 -21.99
N SER A 34 -17.77 -9.48 -20.80
CA SER A 34 -19.13 -9.08 -20.59
C SER A 34 -19.23 -8.53 -19.17
N SER A 35 -19.35 -7.21 -19.10
CA SER A 35 -19.89 -6.46 -17.98
C SER A 35 -19.03 -6.23 -16.73
N ALA A 36 -17.82 -5.76 -16.85
CA ALA A 36 -17.19 -5.07 -15.73
C ALA A 36 -16.65 -3.69 -16.11
N ARG A 37 -17.49 -2.85 -16.73
CA ARG A 37 -17.30 -1.40 -16.64
C ARG A 37 -17.92 -0.91 -15.36
N LEU A 38 -17.15 -0.83 -14.29
CA LEU A 38 -17.44 0.03 -13.14
C LEU A 38 -16.80 1.40 -13.39
N GLY A 39 -17.43 2.18 -14.27
CA GLY A 39 -17.21 3.61 -14.36
C GLY A 39 -18.18 4.32 -13.42
N PRO A 40 -17.84 5.52 -12.89
CA PRO A 40 -18.73 6.25 -11.99
C PRO A 40 -19.99 6.70 -12.73
N ARG A 41 -21.15 6.12 -12.41
CA ARG A 41 -22.45 6.60 -12.87
C ARG A 41 -22.89 7.78 -12.03
N LYS A 42 -22.91 8.97 -12.63
CA LYS A 42 -23.83 10.02 -12.22
C LYS A 42 -25.23 9.69 -12.74
N GLY A 43 -26.19 9.70 -11.83
CA GLY A 43 -27.61 9.98 -12.08
C GLY A 43 -28.49 8.83 -12.54
N GLY A 44 -29.39 8.44 -11.69
CA GLY A 44 -30.81 8.11 -11.85
C GLY A 44 -31.24 7.16 -12.96
N GLY A 45 -31.87 6.02 -12.61
CA GLY A 45 -32.75 5.31 -13.52
C GLY A 45 -32.77 3.79 -13.36
N ASN A 46 -33.79 3.31 -12.71
CA ASN A 46 -34.51 2.04 -12.77
C ASN A 46 -33.75 0.69 -12.81
N PRO A 47 -34.02 -0.21 -11.84
CA PRO A 47 -33.47 -1.56 -11.81
C PRO A 47 -34.44 -2.52 -12.57
N SER A 48 -34.31 -2.59 -13.89
CA SER A 48 -35.05 -3.57 -14.68
C SER A 48 -34.27 -4.01 -15.92
N ALA A 49 -33.07 -4.56 -15.70
CA ALA A 49 -32.32 -5.28 -16.73
C ALA A 49 -31.47 -6.38 -16.06
N LYS A 50 -32.07 -7.07 -15.08
CA LYS A 50 -31.67 -8.43 -14.69
C LYS A 50 -32.60 -9.37 -15.44
N ALA A 51 -32.03 -10.08 -16.35
CA ALA A 51 -32.54 -11.27 -17.03
C ALA A 51 -32.50 -11.09 -18.55
N SER A 52 -31.44 -11.57 -19.13
CA SER A 52 -31.43 -12.31 -20.40
C SER A 52 -30.03 -12.33 -21.01
N LEU A 53 -29.12 -13.08 -20.38
CA LEU A 53 -27.86 -13.53 -20.98
C LEU A 53 -27.55 -14.98 -20.55
N THR A 54 -28.60 -15.76 -20.32
CA THR A 54 -28.51 -17.21 -20.24
C THR A 54 -29.46 -17.79 -21.29
N ASN A 55 -28.87 -18.49 -22.23
CA ASN A 55 -29.44 -19.24 -23.33
C ASN A 55 -29.53 -18.48 -24.66
N GLU A 56 -28.40 -18.52 -25.36
CA GLU A 56 -28.39 -18.96 -26.75
C GLU A 56 -26.97 -19.45 -27.04
N LEU A 57 -26.81 -20.75 -27.14
CA LEU A 57 -25.65 -21.43 -27.68
C LEU A 57 -25.53 -21.04 -29.17
N GLY A 58 -24.56 -20.19 -29.51
CA GLY A 58 -24.15 -19.98 -30.87
C GLY A 58 -24.08 -18.54 -31.32
N ASN A 59 -23.11 -17.80 -30.94
CA ASN A 59 -22.38 -16.70 -31.58
C ASN A 59 -21.93 -15.63 -30.60
N CYS A 60 -21.13 -15.98 -29.60
CA CYS A 60 -20.29 -14.94 -28.99
C CYS A 60 -19.26 -14.50 -30.01
N LEU A 61 -19.33 -13.24 -30.43
CA LEU A 61 -18.29 -12.63 -31.25
C LEU A 61 -16.94 -12.77 -30.54
N PRO A 62 -15.89 -13.23 -31.26
CA PRO A 62 -14.57 -13.33 -30.69
C PRO A 62 -14.10 -11.99 -30.10
N SER A 63 -13.56 -12.02 -28.88
CA SER A 63 -13.13 -10.81 -28.18
C SER A 63 -11.65 -10.90 -27.86
N VAL A 64 -10.94 -9.79 -28.04
CA VAL A 64 -9.51 -9.70 -27.78
C VAL A 64 -9.17 -8.43 -27.03
N VAL A 65 -8.13 -8.51 -26.21
CA VAL A 65 -7.50 -7.35 -25.58
C VAL A 65 -6.21 -7.06 -26.34
N VAL A 66 -5.98 -5.81 -26.69
CA VAL A 66 -4.81 -5.37 -27.42
C VAL A 66 -3.93 -4.46 -26.60
N ALA A 67 -2.63 -4.57 -26.80
CA ALA A 67 -1.65 -3.66 -26.21
C ALA A 67 -0.70 -3.15 -27.31
N LYS A 68 -0.22 -1.91 -27.15
CA LYS A 68 0.80 -1.36 -28.02
C LYS A 68 2.17 -1.84 -27.54
N ASP A 69 2.84 -2.59 -28.39
CA ASP A 69 4.23 -2.99 -28.17
C ASP A 69 5.10 -2.38 -29.27
N HIS A 70 6.03 -1.49 -28.87
CA HIS A 70 6.82 -0.65 -29.76
C HIS A 70 5.90 0.10 -30.76
N ASN A 71 5.94 -0.24 -32.04
CA ASN A 71 5.12 0.39 -33.09
C ASN A 71 3.97 -0.49 -33.59
N ALA A 72 3.71 -1.66 -32.98
CA ALA A 72 2.66 -2.58 -33.36
C ALA A 72 1.59 -2.69 -32.29
N ILE A 73 0.33 -2.84 -32.70
CA ILE A 73 -0.77 -3.21 -31.81
C ILE A 73 -0.90 -4.74 -31.89
N LEU A 74 -0.59 -5.40 -30.78
CA LEU A 74 -0.57 -6.86 -30.69
C LEU A 74 -1.71 -7.36 -29.79
N LEU A 75 -2.19 -8.58 -30.06
CA LEU A 75 -3.12 -9.26 -29.19
C LEU A 75 -2.42 -9.63 -27.88
N HIS A 76 -2.92 -9.06 -26.77
CA HIS A 76 -2.40 -9.27 -25.42
C HIS A 76 -3.15 -10.39 -24.68
N ALA A 77 -4.48 -10.44 -24.84
CA ALA A 77 -5.32 -11.52 -24.34
C ALA A 77 -6.43 -11.84 -25.37
N ILE A 78 -6.89 -13.09 -25.37
CA ILE A 78 -7.90 -13.59 -26.30
C ILE A 78 -8.87 -14.50 -25.56
N ASP A 79 -10.14 -14.48 -25.92
CA ASP A 79 -11.16 -15.39 -25.39
C ASP A 79 -11.16 -16.75 -26.10
N GLU A 80 -11.95 -17.69 -25.60
CA GLU A 80 -12.08 -19.02 -26.21
C GLU A 80 -12.65 -18.98 -27.64
N ALA A 81 -13.51 -17.99 -27.93
CA ALA A 81 -14.07 -17.83 -29.26
C ALA A 81 -12.98 -17.38 -30.25
N ALA A 82 -12.10 -16.47 -29.85
CA ALA A 82 -10.96 -16.03 -30.62
C ALA A 82 -9.92 -17.15 -30.82
N VAL A 83 -9.66 -17.98 -29.79
CA VAL A 83 -8.82 -19.18 -29.93
C VAL A 83 -9.39 -20.13 -30.95
N ARG A 84 -10.70 -20.41 -30.93
CA ARG A 84 -11.37 -21.27 -31.91
C ARG A 84 -11.36 -20.69 -33.30
N ALA A 85 -11.34 -19.36 -33.44
CA ALA A 85 -11.18 -18.66 -34.70
C ALA A 85 -9.73 -18.68 -35.22
N GLY A 86 -8.78 -19.31 -34.50
CA GLY A 86 -7.38 -19.44 -34.92
C GLY A 86 -6.50 -18.24 -34.54
N LEU A 87 -6.97 -17.34 -33.67
CA LEU A 87 -6.16 -16.24 -33.21
C LEU A 87 -5.20 -16.70 -32.09
N SER A 88 -4.06 -16.03 -31.97
CA SER A 88 -3.05 -16.29 -30.94
C SER A 88 -2.54 -15.01 -30.33
N ILE A 89 -2.12 -15.09 -29.06
CA ILE A 89 -1.48 -13.97 -28.36
C ILE A 89 -0.20 -13.59 -29.11
N GLY A 90 0.07 -12.27 -29.21
CA GLY A 90 1.21 -11.73 -29.96
C GLY A 90 0.94 -11.52 -31.44
N LEU A 91 -0.21 -11.96 -32.00
CA LEU A 91 -0.59 -11.68 -33.37
C LEU A 91 -0.89 -10.17 -33.53
N PRO A 92 -0.40 -9.53 -34.63
CA PRO A 92 -0.80 -8.15 -34.95
C PRO A 92 -2.31 -8.02 -35.16
N LEU A 93 -2.91 -6.95 -34.61
CA LEU A 93 -4.35 -6.71 -34.73
C LEU A 93 -4.85 -6.68 -36.18
N ALA A 94 -4.03 -6.14 -37.11
CA ALA A 94 -4.36 -6.12 -38.52
C ALA A 94 -4.53 -7.55 -39.09
N ASN A 95 -3.65 -8.47 -38.71
CA ASN A 95 -3.73 -9.87 -39.12
C ASN A 95 -4.92 -10.58 -38.44
N ALA A 96 -5.18 -10.29 -37.18
CA ALA A 96 -6.34 -10.84 -36.48
C ALA A 96 -7.66 -10.42 -37.12
N ARG A 97 -7.80 -9.16 -37.54
CA ARG A 97 -8.98 -8.67 -38.27
C ARG A 97 -9.10 -9.27 -39.68
N ALA A 98 -8.00 -9.63 -40.31
CA ALA A 98 -8.03 -10.35 -41.59
C ALA A 98 -8.56 -11.78 -41.45
N ILE A 99 -8.29 -12.43 -40.28
CA ILE A 99 -8.80 -13.79 -39.98
C ILE A 99 -10.27 -13.70 -39.49
N CYS A 100 -10.57 -12.74 -38.65
CA CYS A 100 -11.88 -12.54 -38.03
C CYS A 100 -12.29 -11.07 -38.16
N PRO A 101 -13.06 -10.66 -39.20
CA PRO A 101 -13.47 -9.26 -39.40
C PRO A 101 -14.37 -8.71 -38.29
N GLU A 102 -15.22 -9.55 -37.68
CA GLU A 102 -16.18 -9.18 -36.64
C GLU A 102 -15.57 -9.30 -35.23
N LEU A 103 -14.30 -8.92 -35.08
CA LEU A 103 -13.57 -9.03 -33.84
C LEU A 103 -13.92 -7.87 -32.90
N THR A 104 -14.34 -8.19 -31.67
CA THR A 104 -14.49 -7.17 -30.60
C THR A 104 -13.14 -6.88 -29.97
N VAL A 105 -12.73 -5.62 -29.96
CA VAL A 105 -11.39 -5.21 -29.50
C VAL A 105 -11.50 -4.32 -28.28
N TYR A 106 -10.73 -4.63 -27.25
CA TYR A 106 -10.57 -3.83 -26.01
C TYR A 106 -9.11 -3.44 -25.84
N ASP A 107 -8.86 -2.23 -25.38
CA ASP A 107 -7.51 -1.82 -25.01
C ASP A 107 -7.12 -2.41 -23.64
N ALA A 108 -5.87 -2.84 -23.49
CA ALA A 108 -5.33 -3.29 -22.21
C ALA A 108 -5.25 -2.13 -21.22
N ASP A 109 -5.67 -2.38 -19.99
CA ASP A 109 -5.51 -1.47 -18.84
C ASP A 109 -4.74 -2.17 -17.72
N PRO A 110 -3.39 -2.17 -17.76
CA PRO A 110 -2.57 -2.83 -16.77
C PRO A 110 -2.79 -2.32 -15.33
N ALA A 111 -3.22 -1.06 -15.18
CA ALA A 111 -3.50 -0.49 -13.86
C ALA A 111 -4.79 -1.07 -13.26
N ALA A 112 -5.84 -1.21 -14.07
CA ALA A 112 -7.08 -1.86 -13.67
C ALA A 112 -6.88 -3.36 -13.40
N ASP A 113 -6.05 -4.03 -14.21
CA ASP A 113 -5.69 -5.44 -14.03
C ASP A 113 -4.94 -5.65 -12.70
N LEU A 114 -3.93 -4.81 -12.43
CA LEU A 114 -3.18 -4.86 -11.17
C LEU A 114 -4.08 -4.56 -9.96
N LYS A 115 -4.99 -3.60 -10.10
CA LYS A 115 -5.97 -3.31 -9.05
C LYS A 115 -6.85 -4.53 -8.78
N THR A 116 -7.38 -5.15 -9.81
CA THR A 116 -8.22 -6.37 -9.70
C THR A 116 -7.45 -7.51 -9.05
N LEU A 117 -6.18 -7.71 -9.42
CA LEU A 117 -5.31 -8.72 -8.81
C LEU A 117 -5.10 -8.45 -7.31
N ASN A 118 -4.90 -7.19 -6.93
CA ASN A 118 -4.80 -6.80 -5.52
C ASN A 118 -6.11 -7.01 -4.76
N ASP A 119 -7.27 -6.69 -5.34
CA ASP A 119 -8.57 -6.92 -4.72
C ASP A 119 -8.80 -8.43 -4.48
N ILE A 120 -8.39 -9.29 -5.43
CA ILE A 120 -8.43 -10.75 -5.26
C ILE A 120 -7.45 -11.21 -4.18
N ALA A 121 -6.24 -10.64 -4.14
CA ALA A 121 -5.26 -10.97 -3.12
C ALA A 121 -5.73 -10.56 -1.71
N ASP A 122 -6.38 -9.39 -1.55
CA ASP A 122 -7.01 -8.98 -0.29
C ASP A 122 -8.12 -9.96 0.12
N TRP A 123 -8.89 -10.46 -0.85
CA TRP A 123 -9.87 -11.50 -0.56
C TRP A 123 -9.22 -12.83 -0.16
N CYS A 124 -8.07 -13.17 -0.74
CA CYS A 124 -7.31 -14.39 -0.39
C CYS A 124 -6.70 -14.32 1.02
N ASP A 125 -6.51 -13.13 1.61
CA ASP A 125 -6.07 -12.95 3.00
C ASP A 125 -6.96 -13.72 4.01
N ARG A 126 -8.20 -14.08 3.63
CA ARG A 126 -9.11 -14.92 4.44
C ARG A 126 -8.64 -16.37 4.64
N PHE A 127 -7.78 -16.85 3.76
CA PHE A 127 -7.26 -18.23 3.80
C PHE A 127 -5.91 -18.28 4.50
N THR A 128 -5.05 -17.32 4.21
CA THR A 128 -3.74 -17.15 4.81
C THR A 128 -3.33 -15.68 4.79
N PRO A 129 -2.64 -15.17 5.79
CA PRO A 129 -2.10 -13.81 5.77
C PRO A 129 -0.87 -13.68 4.86
N LEU A 130 -0.31 -14.80 4.39
CA LEU A 130 0.90 -14.84 3.56
C LEU A 130 0.51 -14.95 2.09
N VAL A 131 0.06 -13.82 1.51
CA VAL A 131 -0.31 -13.71 0.09
C VAL A 131 0.69 -12.84 -0.64
N ALA A 132 1.26 -13.35 -1.72
CA ALA A 132 2.19 -12.63 -2.58
C ALA A 132 1.67 -12.54 -4.02
N LEU A 133 2.05 -11.47 -4.74
CA LEU A 133 1.75 -11.34 -6.16
C LEU A 133 2.76 -12.13 -7.00
N ASP A 134 2.27 -12.85 -8.01
CA ASP A 134 3.06 -13.44 -9.11
C ASP A 134 2.67 -12.71 -10.40
N LEU A 135 3.26 -11.54 -10.59
CA LEU A 135 2.93 -10.67 -11.70
C LEU A 135 3.20 -11.34 -13.06
N PRO A 136 2.41 -11.00 -14.12
CA PRO A 136 1.36 -9.97 -14.09
C PRO A 136 -0.01 -10.44 -13.61
N TYR A 137 -0.30 -11.74 -13.53
CA TYR A 137 -1.68 -12.25 -13.35
C TYR A 137 -1.79 -13.40 -12.34
N GLY A 138 -0.82 -13.59 -11.47
CA GLY A 138 -0.78 -14.69 -10.53
C GLY A 138 -0.73 -14.26 -9.07
N LEU A 139 -1.04 -15.23 -8.19
CA LEU A 139 -0.90 -15.11 -6.74
C LEU A 139 -0.24 -16.36 -6.18
N PHE A 140 0.58 -16.16 -5.14
CA PHE A 140 1.03 -17.22 -4.26
C PHE A 140 0.37 -17.07 -2.90
N LEU A 141 -0.08 -18.17 -2.36
CA LEU A 141 -0.62 -18.30 -1.01
C LEU A 141 0.24 -19.31 -0.27
N ASP A 142 0.94 -18.89 0.77
CA ASP A 142 1.57 -19.84 1.68
C ASP A 142 0.50 -20.36 2.64
N ILE A 143 0.13 -21.61 2.46
CA ILE A 143 -0.93 -22.29 3.22
C ILE A 143 -0.39 -23.16 4.34
N THR A 144 0.92 -23.10 4.60
CA THR A 144 1.58 -23.82 5.69
C THR A 144 0.87 -23.58 7.01
N GLY A 145 0.40 -24.64 7.63
CA GLY A 145 -0.34 -24.56 8.88
C GLY A 145 -1.77 -24.03 8.81
N CYS A 146 -2.30 -23.69 7.62
CA CYS A 146 -3.66 -23.17 7.45
C CYS A 146 -4.64 -24.16 6.82
N ALA A 147 -4.17 -25.10 6.01
CA ALA A 147 -5.02 -26.00 5.22
C ALA A 147 -6.00 -26.83 6.07
N HIS A 148 -5.61 -27.24 7.27
CA HIS A 148 -6.46 -28.02 8.18
C HIS A 148 -7.73 -27.27 8.61
N LEU A 149 -7.71 -25.94 8.65
CA LEU A 149 -8.87 -25.10 8.99
C LEU A 149 -9.98 -25.17 7.94
N PHE A 150 -9.65 -25.63 6.75
CA PHE A 150 -10.56 -25.72 5.59
C PHE A 150 -10.89 -27.16 5.20
N GLY A 151 -10.51 -28.15 6.03
CA GLY A 151 -10.70 -29.57 5.72
C GLY A 151 -9.60 -30.19 4.84
N GLY A 152 -8.41 -29.58 4.84
CA GLY A 152 -7.23 -30.04 4.11
C GLY A 152 -7.00 -29.27 2.80
N GLU A 153 -5.86 -29.55 2.17
CA GLU A 153 -5.40 -28.85 0.97
C GLU A 153 -6.37 -28.95 -0.21
N ARG A 154 -6.92 -30.14 -0.45
CA ARG A 154 -7.88 -30.36 -1.56
C ARG A 154 -9.15 -29.55 -1.36
N ALA A 155 -9.69 -29.52 -0.14
CA ALA A 155 -10.89 -28.76 0.17
C ALA A 155 -10.63 -27.24 0.09
N LEU A 156 -9.47 -26.78 0.56
CA LEU A 156 -9.05 -25.39 0.42
C LEU A 156 -8.94 -25.01 -1.05
N LEU A 157 -8.25 -25.80 -1.88
CA LEU A 157 -8.08 -25.55 -3.31
C LEU A 157 -9.44 -25.45 -4.03
N GLN A 158 -10.37 -26.37 -3.74
CA GLN A 158 -11.71 -26.34 -4.30
C GLN A 158 -12.52 -25.12 -3.83
N THR A 159 -12.37 -24.72 -2.57
CA THR A 159 -13.04 -23.53 -2.02
C THR A 159 -12.57 -22.26 -2.72
N VAL A 160 -11.25 -22.08 -2.88
CA VAL A 160 -10.67 -20.91 -3.52
C VAL A 160 -11.06 -20.85 -4.99
N THR A 161 -10.82 -21.93 -5.74
CA THR A 161 -11.11 -21.96 -7.19
C THR A 161 -12.60 -21.83 -7.48
N GLY A 162 -13.45 -22.52 -6.72
CA GLY A 162 -14.89 -22.45 -6.87
C GLY A 162 -15.46 -21.07 -6.56
N ALA A 163 -14.93 -20.37 -5.54
CA ALA A 163 -15.37 -19.02 -5.22
C ALA A 163 -14.96 -18.00 -6.30
N LEU A 164 -13.75 -18.10 -6.83
CA LEU A 164 -13.28 -17.23 -7.92
C LEU A 164 -14.02 -17.50 -9.23
N SER A 165 -14.28 -18.77 -9.55
CA SER A 165 -15.06 -19.15 -10.74
C SER A 165 -16.50 -18.62 -10.69
N ARG A 166 -17.16 -18.66 -9.52
CA ARG A 166 -18.50 -18.05 -9.34
C ARG A 166 -18.50 -16.53 -9.57
N ARG A 167 -17.36 -15.87 -9.38
CA ARG A 167 -17.19 -14.43 -9.68
C ARG A 167 -16.83 -14.14 -11.13
N GLY A 168 -16.76 -15.18 -11.98
CA GLY A 168 -16.46 -15.05 -13.39
C GLY A 168 -14.99 -15.10 -13.77
N PHE A 169 -14.09 -15.39 -12.81
CA PHE A 169 -12.67 -15.57 -13.13
C PHE A 169 -12.37 -16.99 -13.61
N ALA A 170 -11.62 -17.10 -14.72
CA ALA A 170 -11.01 -18.35 -15.11
C ALA A 170 -9.72 -18.55 -14.27
N VAL A 171 -9.70 -19.59 -13.45
CA VAL A 171 -8.61 -19.81 -12.47
C VAL A 171 -8.00 -21.18 -12.69
N SER A 172 -6.68 -21.24 -12.76
CA SER A 172 -5.91 -22.45 -12.63
C SER A 172 -5.14 -22.42 -11.33
N ALA A 173 -5.24 -23.47 -10.52
CA ALA A 173 -4.60 -23.54 -9.21
C ALA A 173 -3.94 -24.89 -8.98
N ALA A 174 -2.85 -24.90 -8.23
CA ALA A 174 -2.16 -26.10 -7.80
C ALA A 174 -1.48 -25.89 -6.44
N ILE A 175 -1.17 -26.98 -5.74
CA ILE A 175 -0.44 -26.98 -4.48
C ILE A 175 0.83 -27.80 -4.65
N ALA A 176 1.94 -27.33 -4.10
CA ALA A 176 3.21 -28.04 -4.02
C ALA A 176 4.05 -27.48 -2.86
N GLY A 177 5.11 -28.19 -2.47
CA GLY A 177 6.02 -27.76 -1.40
C GLY A 177 6.83 -26.52 -1.74
N THR A 178 6.96 -26.14 -3.04
CA THR A 178 7.65 -24.91 -3.46
C THR A 178 6.76 -24.04 -4.35
N SER A 179 6.95 -22.73 -4.28
CA SER A 179 6.21 -21.75 -5.09
C SER A 179 6.39 -21.97 -6.59
N ILE A 180 7.58 -22.33 -7.02
CA ILE A 180 7.90 -22.59 -8.43
C ILE A 180 7.28 -23.90 -8.92
N ALA A 181 7.28 -24.96 -8.12
CA ALA A 181 6.60 -26.22 -8.47
C ALA A 181 5.08 -25.98 -8.61
N ALA A 182 4.45 -25.31 -7.64
CA ALA A 182 3.05 -24.95 -7.70
C ALA A 182 2.71 -24.16 -8.98
N ARG A 183 3.49 -23.11 -9.30
CA ARG A 183 3.33 -22.32 -10.53
C ARG A 183 3.50 -23.16 -11.81
N THR A 184 4.46 -24.09 -11.81
CA THR A 184 4.73 -24.96 -12.96
C THR A 184 3.54 -25.89 -13.23
N LEU A 185 2.96 -26.44 -12.17
CA LEU A 185 1.77 -27.32 -12.25
C LEU A 185 0.56 -26.55 -12.83
N THR A 186 0.32 -25.32 -12.40
CA THR A 186 -0.85 -24.52 -12.82
C THR A 186 -0.85 -24.21 -14.33
N ARG A 187 0.32 -24.14 -14.97
CA ARG A 187 0.46 -23.87 -16.40
C ARG A 187 0.05 -25.01 -17.31
N THR A 188 -0.16 -26.19 -16.78
CA THR A 188 -0.52 -27.37 -17.55
C THR A 188 -1.87 -27.95 -17.19
N ALA A 189 -2.25 -27.92 -15.93
CA ALA A 189 -3.57 -28.40 -15.48
C ALA A 189 -3.92 -27.81 -14.12
N SER A 190 -5.18 -27.43 -13.93
CA SER A 190 -5.72 -26.98 -12.66
C SER A 190 -6.05 -28.17 -11.73
N GLY A 191 -6.00 -27.92 -10.43
CA GLY A 191 -6.43 -28.89 -9.42
C GLY A 191 -5.39 -29.93 -9.01
N ARG A 192 -4.13 -29.76 -9.45
CA ARG A 192 -3.04 -30.67 -9.07
C ARG A 192 -2.52 -30.34 -7.67
N ILE A 193 -2.21 -31.39 -6.91
CA ILE A 193 -1.54 -31.32 -5.62
C ILE A 193 -0.35 -32.26 -5.69
N ALA A 194 0.85 -31.73 -5.50
CA ALA A 194 2.07 -32.51 -5.29
C ALA A 194 2.33 -32.54 -3.78
N ALA A 195 2.46 -33.74 -3.22
CA ALA A 195 2.87 -33.88 -1.83
C ALA A 195 4.30 -33.36 -1.63
N ASP A 196 4.60 -32.95 -0.40
CA ASP A 196 5.94 -32.48 -0.05
C ASP A 196 7.00 -33.55 -0.35
N GLY A 197 8.04 -33.18 -1.12
CA GLY A 197 9.08 -34.09 -1.62
C GLY A 197 8.71 -34.86 -2.89
N GLU A 198 7.49 -34.76 -3.43
CA GLU A 198 7.07 -35.40 -4.67
C GLU A 198 7.06 -34.45 -5.89
N GLU A 199 7.54 -33.21 -5.73
CA GLU A 199 7.54 -32.18 -6.77
C GLU A 199 8.20 -32.65 -8.07
N ALA A 200 9.36 -33.31 -7.95
CA ALA A 200 10.10 -33.81 -9.12
C ALA A 200 9.29 -34.83 -9.94
N ALA A 201 8.53 -35.70 -9.27
CA ALA A 201 7.66 -36.65 -9.94
C ALA A 201 6.44 -35.97 -10.58
N ALA A 202 5.90 -34.95 -9.92
CA ALA A 202 4.72 -34.22 -10.37
C ALA A 202 5.04 -33.30 -11.57
N VAL A 203 6.18 -32.59 -11.57
CA VAL A 203 6.54 -31.63 -12.64
C VAL A 203 7.37 -32.27 -13.76
N GLY A 204 8.08 -33.37 -13.49
CA GLY A 204 8.99 -34.02 -14.46
C GLY A 204 8.38 -34.30 -15.82
N PRO A 205 7.17 -34.90 -15.92
CA PRO A 205 6.51 -35.18 -17.21
C PRO A 205 6.05 -33.94 -17.97
N LEU A 206 6.07 -32.75 -17.35
CA LEU A 206 5.55 -31.52 -17.98
C LEU A 206 6.51 -30.98 -19.03
N PRO A 207 5.99 -30.27 -20.05
CA PRO A 207 6.84 -29.64 -21.05
C PRO A 207 7.72 -28.55 -20.43
N VAL A 208 8.93 -28.37 -20.95
CA VAL A 208 9.88 -27.34 -20.45
C VAL A 208 9.31 -25.92 -20.47
N SER A 209 8.31 -25.65 -21.35
CA SER A 209 7.62 -24.36 -21.37
C SER A 209 6.81 -24.08 -20.12
N ALA A 210 6.44 -25.10 -19.36
CA ALA A 210 5.71 -24.94 -18.09
C ALA A 210 6.56 -24.26 -17.00
N LEU A 211 7.89 -24.36 -17.04
CA LEU A 211 8.78 -23.66 -16.12
C LEU A 211 8.66 -22.13 -16.24
N GLY A 212 8.25 -21.62 -17.43
CA GLY A 212 8.16 -20.18 -17.66
C GLY A 212 9.50 -19.48 -17.71
N ALA A 213 10.52 -20.19 -18.14
CA ALA A 213 11.79 -19.60 -18.52
C ALA A 213 11.66 -18.74 -19.78
N ASP A 214 12.65 -17.89 -20.01
CA ASP A 214 12.69 -17.03 -21.20
C ASP A 214 12.48 -17.81 -22.50
N ALA A 215 11.85 -17.16 -23.48
CA ALA A 215 11.54 -17.77 -24.77
C ALA A 215 12.80 -18.30 -25.47
N ALA A 216 13.94 -17.61 -25.35
CA ALA A 216 15.22 -18.03 -25.90
C ALA A 216 15.71 -19.33 -25.25
N VAL A 217 15.64 -19.44 -23.92
CA VAL A 217 16.00 -20.65 -23.16
C VAL A 217 15.08 -21.82 -23.54
N THR A 218 13.77 -21.58 -23.53
CA THR A 218 12.77 -22.59 -23.90
C THR A 218 12.97 -23.13 -25.32
N THR A 219 13.26 -22.22 -26.27
CA THR A 219 13.54 -22.58 -27.68
C THR A 219 14.85 -23.33 -27.78
N GLY A 220 15.88 -22.91 -27.06
CA GLY A 220 17.18 -23.57 -27.02
C GLY A 220 17.09 -25.01 -26.47
N LEU A 221 16.32 -25.22 -25.41
CA LEU A 221 16.06 -26.55 -24.84
C LEU A 221 15.35 -27.46 -25.84
N ARG A 222 14.29 -26.97 -26.48
CA ARG A 222 13.54 -27.73 -27.50
C ARG A 222 14.42 -28.10 -28.71
N ARG A 223 15.27 -27.18 -29.16
CA ARG A 223 16.25 -27.45 -30.25
C ARG A 223 17.30 -28.49 -29.85
N ALA A 224 17.64 -28.57 -28.55
CA ALA A 224 18.52 -29.61 -28.02
C ALA A 224 17.81 -30.94 -27.76
N GLY A 225 16.53 -31.06 -28.11
CA GLY A 225 15.74 -32.29 -27.95
C GLY A 225 15.20 -32.49 -26.52
N LEU A 226 15.43 -31.53 -25.59
CA LEU A 226 14.95 -31.56 -24.22
C LEU A 226 13.53 -31.02 -24.18
N LYS A 227 12.53 -31.88 -24.20
CA LYS A 227 11.12 -31.54 -24.36
C LYS A 227 10.39 -31.46 -23.02
N THR A 228 10.76 -32.30 -22.07
CA THR A 228 10.17 -32.37 -20.72
C THR A 228 11.12 -31.86 -19.66
N ILE A 229 10.58 -31.53 -18.49
CA ILE A 229 11.38 -31.10 -17.33
C ILE A 229 12.30 -32.25 -16.88
N ALA A 230 11.81 -33.50 -16.95
CA ALA A 230 12.61 -34.69 -16.65
C ALA A 230 13.80 -34.85 -17.61
N ASP A 231 13.64 -34.57 -18.90
CA ASP A 231 14.76 -34.61 -19.86
C ASP A 231 15.88 -33.64 -19.46
N VAL A 232 15.50 -32.46 -18.97
CA VAL A 232 16.47 -31.44 -18.51
C VAL A 232 17.09 -31.85 -17.18
N ALA A 233 16.28 -32.35 -16.24
CA ALA A 233 16.73 -32.79 -14.91
C ALA A 233 17.69 -34.00 -14.95
N SER A 234 17.61 -34.80 -16.01
CA SER A 234 18.53 -35.94 -16.23
C SER A 234 19.95 -35.54 -16.65
N ARG A 235 20.16 -34.26 -17.00
CA ARG A 235 21.48 -33.74 -17.41
C ARG A 235 22.26 -33.23 -16.21
N ALA A 236 23.57 -33.22 -16.33
CA ALA A 236 24.42 -32.69 -15.27
C ALA A 236 24.15 -31.18 -15.07
N PRO A 237 23.93 -30.72 -13.82
CA PRO A 237 23.60 -29.32 -13.56
C PRO A 237 24.60 -28.30 -14.11
N HIS A 238 25.90 -28.66 -14.16
CA HIS A 238 26.94 -27.78 -14.67
C HIS A 238 26.83 -27.58 -16.21
N GLU A 239 26.40 -28.60 -16.95
CA GLU A 239 26.18 -28.49 -18.41
C GLU A 239 24.99 -27.58 -18.72
N ILE A 240 23.92 -27.72 -17.95
CA ILE A 240 22.73 -26.87 -18.06
C ILE A 240 23.07 -25.43 -17.69
N SER A 241 23.79 -25.23 -16.59
CA SER A 241 24.22 -23.90 -16.13
C SER A 241 25.15 -23.21 -17.15
N ALA A 242 26.11 -23.93 -17.71
CA ALA A 242 27.03 -23.38 -18.71
C ALA A 242 26.31 -22.89 -19.98
N ARG A 243 25.23 -23.58 -20.39
CA ARG A 243 24.53 -23.29 -21.64
C ARG A 243 23.34 -22.32 -21.48
N PHE A 244 22.60 -22.43 -20.37
CA PHE A 244 21.33 -21.71 -20.16
C PHE A 244 21.39 -20.76 -18.96
N GLY A 245 22.51 -20.68 -18.27
CA GLY A 245 22.75 -19.78 -17.14
C GLY A 245 22.34 -20.37 -15.79
N ALA A 246 22.99 -19.85 -14.72
CA ALA A 246 22.73 -20.26 -13.35
C ALA A 246 21.30 -19.99 -12.89
N ALA A 247 20.68 -18.87 -13.33
CA ALA A 247 19.31 -18.52 -13.00
C ALA A 247 18.31 -19.59 -13.46
N PHE A 248 18.51 -20.16 -14.66
CA PHE A 248 17.66 -21.26 -15.13
C PHE A 248 17.86 -22.54 -14.30
N THR A 249 19.10 -22.84 -13.92
CA THR A 249 19.39 -24.02 -13.08
C THR A 249 18.75 -23.88 -11.70
N THR A 250 18.76 -22.67 -11.11
CA THR A 250 18.07 -22.37 -9.85
C THR A 250 16.56 -22.53 -10.00
N LEU A 251 15.98 -21.98 -11.05
CA LEU A 251 14.54 -22.13 -11.38
C LEU A 251 14.14 -23.61 -11.49
N LEU A 252 14.94 -24.42 -12.20
CA LEU A 252 14.74 -25.85 -12.34
C LEU A 252 14.82 -26.55 -10.98
N GLY A 253 15.84 -26.25 -10.17
CA GLY A 253 16.01 -26.81 -8.83
C GLY A 253 14.80 -26.54 -7.94
N HIS A 254 14.31 -25.31 -7.91
CA HIS A 254 13.11 -24.95 -7.14
C HIS A 254 11.85 -25.67 -7.68
N ALA A 255 11.71 -25.84 -9.00
CA ALA A 255 10.61 -26.60 -9.59
C ALA A 255 10.64 -28.09 -9.20
N LEU A 256 11.84 -28.64 -8.99
CA LEU A 256 12.06 -30.03 -8.59
C LEU A 256 12.04 -30.26 -7.07
N GLY A 257 11.77 -29.22 -6.26
CA GLY A 257 11.79 -29.30 -4.80
C GLY A 257 13.20 -29.30 -4.17
N GLN A 258 14.26 -28.97 -4.95
CA GLN A 258 15.65 -28.96 -4.46
C GLN A 258 16.06 -27.66 -3.77
N GLY A 259 15.14 -26.91 -3.28
CA GLY A 259 15.28 -25.63 -2.61
C GLY A 259 14.00 -24.84 -2.75
N ASP A 260 13.80 -23.85 -1.91
CA ASP A 260 12.63 -22.99 -1.99
C ASP A 260 13.07 -21.52 -2.07
N ALA A 261 12.32 -20.75 -2.86
CA ALA A 261 12.36 -19.30 -2.83
C ALA A 261 11.18 -18.84 -1.98
N PRO A 262 11.42 -18.31 -0.77
CA PRO A 262 10.32 -17.83 0.05
C PRO A 262 9.53 -16.78 -0.71
N ILE A 263 8.22 -16.85 -0.63
CA ILE A 263 7.36 -15.80 -1.21
C ILE A 263 7.57 -14.48 -0.46
N SER A 264 7.40 -13.36 -1.16
CA SER A 264 7.41 -12.03 -0.55
C SER A 264 5.98 -11.57 -0.31
N PRO A 265 5.41 -11.75 0.89
CA PRO A 265 4.04 -11.35 1.17
C PRO A 265 3.82 -9.86 0.95
N ARG A 266 2.65 -9.48 0.43
CA ARG A 266 2.26 -8.08 0.20
C ARG A 266 2.19 -7.27 1.49
N LYS A 267 1.84 -7.91 2.58
CA LYS A 267 1.69 -7.33 3.91
C LYS A 267 2.57 -8.08 4.90
N PRO A 268 3.17 -7.39 5.87
CA PRO A 268 3.86 -8.07 6.95
C PRO A 268 2.86 -8.93 7.75
N LEU A 269 3.33 -10.07 8.25
CA LEU A 269 2.53 -10.93 9.10
C LEU A 269 2.17 -10.19 10.40
N PRO A 270 0.89 -10.06 10.74
CA PRO A 270 0.49 -9.47 12.02
C PRO A 270 0.98 -10.30 13.20
N ASP A 271 1.35 -9.63 14.30
CA ASP A 271 1.78 -10.30 15.52
C ASP A 271 0.67 -11.19 16.12
N TYR A 272 -0.58 -10.74 16.04
CA TYR A 272 -1.77 -11.45 16.53
C TYR A 272 -2.95 -11.25 15.60
N ILE A 273 -3.73 -12.33 15.40
CA ILE A 273 -4.94 -12.35 14.59
C ILE A 273 -6.04 -13.06 15.36
N VAL A 274 -7.24 -12.48 15.35
CA VAL A 274 -8.48 -13.10 15.79
C VAL A 274 -9.57 -12.84 14.75
N GLU A 275 -10.44 -13.82 14.53
CA GLU A 275 -11.48 -13.68 13.51
C GLU A 275 -12.79 -14.33 13.94
N LYS A 276 -13.89 -13.86 13.34
CA LYS A 276 -15.22 -14.45 13.50
C LYS A 276 -15.85 -14.68 12.14
N ARG A 277 -16.19 -15.92 11.84
CA ARG A 277 -16.94 -16.33 10.64
C ARG A 277 -18.40 -16.42 10.97
N PHE A 278 -19.23 -16.05 10.02
CA PHE A 278 -20.67 -16.06 10.14
C PHE A 278 -21.27 -17.08 9.17
N PRO A 279 -22.13 -18.00 9.65
CA PRO A 279 -22.87 -18.91 8.77
C PRO A 279 -23.81 -18.15 7.84
N GLU A 280 -24.45 -17.09 8.35
CA GLU A 280 -25.26 -16.13 7.61
C GLU A 280 -24.55 -14.76 7.63
N PRO A 281 -24.43 -14.10 6.47
CA PRO A 281 -23.75 -12.81 6.38
C PRO A 281 -24.42 -11.73 7.23
N VAL A 282 -23.63 -10.92 7.92
CA VAL A 282 -24.09 -9.84 8.78
C VAL A 282 -23.94 -8.47 8.10
N ALA A 283 -24.95 -7.61 8.26
CA ALA A 283 -24.98 -6.30 7.60
C ALA A 283 -25.29 -5.14 8.56
N THR A 284 -25.67 -5.41 9.81
CA THR A 284 -26.10 -4.37 10.73
C THR A 284 -24.96 -3.83 11.57
N ASP A 285 -24.89 -2.52 11.73
CA ASP A 285 -23.84 -1.83 12.50
C ASP A 285 -23.75 -2.34 13.94
N THR A 286 -24.90 -2.66 14.54
CA THR A 286 -24.95 -3.21 15.91
C THR A 286 -24.21 -4.54 16.02
N VAL A 287 -24.44 -5.47 15.06
CA VAL A 287 -23.78 -6.79 15.05
C VAL A 287 -22.29 -6.62 14.75
N ILE A 288 -21.93 -5.71 13.86
CA ILE A 288 -20.53 -5.38 13.56
C ILE A 288 -19.82 -4.86 14.80
N ALA A 289 -20.41 -3.89 15.51
CA ALA A 289 -19.84 -3.32 16.73
C ALA A 289 -19.68 -4.37 17.84
N LEU A 290 -20.70 -5.20 18.09
CA LEU A 290 -20.63 -6.30 19.06
C LEU A 290 -19.56 -7.34 18.70
N THR A 291 -19.39 -7.59 17.40
CA THR A 291 -18.35 -8.52 16.92
C THR A 291 -16.98 -7.95 17.15
N LEU A 292 -16.73 -6.68 16.80
CA LEU A 292 -15.45 -6.01 17.06
C LEU A 292 -15.11 -6.01 18.56
N SER A 293 -16.10 -5.73 19.42
CA SER A 293 -15.91 -5.79 20.87
C SER A 293 -15.53 -7.19 21.36
N SER A 294 -16.17 -8.23 20.83
CA SER A 294 -15.81 -9.62 21.13
C SER A 294 -14.39 -9.96 20.66
N LEU A 295 -14.05 -9.56 19.45
CA LEU A 295 -12.69 -9.78 18.90
C LEU A 295 -11.63 -8.98 19.67
N ALA A 296 -11.93 -7.74 20.09
CA ALA A 296 -11.02 -6.95 20.90
C ALA A 296 -10.69 -7.64 22.23
N LYS A 297 -11.68 -8.23 22.90
CA LYS A 297 -11.47 -9.02 24.13
C LYS A 297 -10.58 -10.24 23.88
N MET A 298 -10.82 -10.97 22.80
CA MET A 298 -10.01 -12.13 22.43
C MET A 298 -8.57 -11.73 22.10
N LEU A 299 -8.39 -10.66 21.34
CA LEU A 299 -7.08 -10.15 20.93
C LEU A 299 -6.25 -9.71 22.15
N VAL A 300 -6.87 -8.92 23.03
CA VAL A 300 -6.22 -8.46 24.27
C VAL A 300 -5.84 -9.65 25.16
N ALA A 301 -6.72 -10.64 25.34
CA ALA A 301 -6.43 -11.82 26.11
C ALA A 301 -5.27 -12.66 25.53
N ALA A 302 -5.09 -12.64 24.21
CA ALA A 302 -3.97 -13.31 23.54
C ALA A 302 -2.65 -12.55 23.76
N MET A 303 -2.67 -11.20 23.67
CA MET A 303 -1.50 -10.34 23.87
C MET A 303 -1.04 -10.34 25.35
N ASP A 304 -2.00 -10.31 26.27
CA ASP A 304 -1.74 -10.23 27.73
C ASP A 304 -0.93 -11.44 28.21
N LYS A 305 -1.14 -12.63 27.65
CA LYS A 305 -0.33 -13.84 27.95
C LYS A 305 1.17 -13.64 27.74
N GLN A 306 1.56 -12.68 26.91
CA GLN A 306 2.95 -12.35 26.62
C GLN A 306 3.34 -10.96 27.12
N GLY A 307 2.51 -10.31 27.94
CA GLY A 307 2.76 -8.97 28.46
C GLY A 307 2.85 -7.90 27.38
N LYS A 308 2.08 -8.03 26.27
CA LYS A 308 2.12 -7.11 25.14
C LYS A 308 0.85 -6.29 25.01
N GLY A 309 0.96 -5.11 24.41
CA GLY A 309 -0.14 -4.26 23.99
C GLY A 309 -0.04 -3.88 22.52
N ALA A 310 -1.17 -3.57 21.90
CA ALA A 310 -1.23 -3.22 20.48
C ALA A 310 -0.83 -1.76 20.24
N ARG A 311 -0.03 -1.52 19.20
CA ARG A 311 0.34 -0.20 18.66
C ARG A 311 -0.29 0.08 17.31
N GLN A 312 -0.62 -0.96 16.57
CA GLN A 312 -1.30 -0.88 15.29
C GLN A 312 -2.33 -2.00 15.22
N LEU A 313 -3.56 -1.64 14.92
CA LEU A 313 -4.69 -2.54 14.82
C LEU A 313 -5.35 -2.38 13.45
N GLU A 314 -5.72 -3.50 12.83
CA GLU A 314 -6.46 -3.53 11.58
C GLU A 314 -7.71 -4.39 11.74
N ALA A 315 -8.87 -3.81 11.44
CA ALA A 315 -10.12 -4.53 11.28
C ALA A 315 -10.40 -4.76 9.79
N SER A 316 -10.50 -6.01 9.38
CA SER A 316 -10.78 -6.40 8.00
C SER A 316 -12.17 -7.02 7.91
N PHE A 317 -13.00 -6.47 7.01
CA PHE A 317 -14.39 -6.87 6.76
C PHE A 317 -14.46 -7.52 5.39
N PHE A 318 -14.76 -8.82 5.36
CA PHE A 318 -14.84 -9.60 4.12
C PHE A 318 -16.30 -9.77 3.72
N ARG A 319 -16.67 -9.21 2.57
CA ARG A 319 -18.01 -9.32 2.01
C ARG A 319 -18.17 -10.63 1.23
N THR A 320 -19.40 -11.09 1.14
CA THR A 320 -19.74 -12.30 0.39
C THR A 320 -19.48 -12.19 -1.11
N ASP A 321 -19.54 -10.96 -1.67
CA ASP A 321 -19.22 -10.69 -3.07
C ASP A 321 -17.71 -10.57 -3.33
N GLY A 322 -16.87 -10.67 -2.29
CA GLY A 322 -15.43 -10.68 -2.36
C GLY A 322 -14.75 -9.34 -2.15
N ALA A 323 -15.52 -8.28 -1.94
CA ALA A 323 -14.91 -7.02 -1.53
C ALA A 323 -14.37 -7.13 -0.11
N VAL A 324 -13.21 -6.55 0.14
CA VAL A 324 -12.60 -6.46 1.47
C VAL A 324 -12.39 -5.00 1.83
N ARG A 325 -12.85 -4.62 3.03
CA ARG A 325 -12.60 -3.29 3.57
C ARG A 325 -11.71 -3.43 4.80
N ALA A 326 -10.51 -2.89 4.75
CA ALA A 326 -9.59 -2.83 5.88
C ALA A 326 -9.61 -1.43 6.51
N ILE A 327 -9.69 -1.39 7.82
CA ILE A 327 -9.70 -0.16 8.62
C ILE A 327 -8.61 -0.25 9.66
N MET A 328 -7.67 0.69 9.60
CA MET A 328 -6.51 0.73 10.47
C MET A 328 -6.63 1.85 11.50
N VAL A 329 -6.20 1.56 12.72
CA VAL A 329 -5.99 2.52 13.80
C VAL A 329 -4.62 2.30 14.42
N GLU A 330 -3.97 3.40 14.77
CA GLU A 330 -2.67 3.39 15.46
C GLU A 330 -2.81 4.05 16.83
N THR A 331 -1.91 3.73 17.75
CA THR A 331 -1.91 4.25 19.11
C THR A 331 -0.55 4.76 19.51
N GLY A 332 -0.52 5.80 20.33
CA GLY A 332 0.69 6.40 20.86
C GLY A 332 1.37 5.54 21.91
N ARG A 333 0.61 4.69 22.61
CA ARG A 333 1.08 3.74 23.62
C ARG A 333 0.49 2.36 23.40
N PRO A 334 1.12 1.29 23.92
CA PRO A 334 0.58 -0.05 23.82
C PRO A 334 -0.79 -0.17 24.49
N VAL A 335 -1.82 -0.51 23.74
CA VAL A 335 -3.20 -0.69 24.26
C VAL A 335 -3.39 -2.12 24.74
N THR A 336 -3.87 -2.22 25.99
CA THR A 336 -4.14 -3.49 26.69
C THR A 336 -5.59 -3.62 27.14
N ARG A 337 -6.45 -2.63 26.89
CA ARG A 337 -7.86 -2.63 27.29
C ARG A 337 -8.78 -2.74 26.07
N PRO A 338 -9.69 -3.74 26.05
CA PRO A 338 -10.61 -3.93 24.91
C PRO A 338 -11.50 -2.71 24.65
N GLU A 339 -11.93 -2.00 25.70
CA GLU A 339 -12.81 -0.82 25.61
C GLU A 339 -12.14 0.32 24.83
N MET A 340 -10.81 0.43 24.94
CA MET A 340 -10.03 1.40 24.20
C MET A 340 -10.03 1.09 22.70
N ILE A 341 -9.85 -0.19 22.35
CA ILE A 341 -9.90 -0.67 20.97
C ILE A 341 -11.28 -0.40 20.37
N ASP A 342 -12.36 -0.75 21.09
CA ASP A 342 -13.74 -0.49 20.66
C ASP A 342 -13.98 0.99 20.39
N ARG A 343 -13.48 1.85 21.27
CA ARG A 343 -13.64 3.30 21.16
C ARG A 343 -12.92 3.85 19.94
N LEU A 344 -11.68 3.40 19.68
CA LEU A 344 -10.89 3.84 18.53
C LEU A 344 -11.54 3.42 17.19
N PHE A 345 -12.02 2.19 17.09
CA PHE A 345 -12.72 1.75 15.89
C PHE A 345 -14.06 2.46 15.69
N ARG A 346 -14.79 2.77 16.76
CA ARG A 346 -16.01 3.58 16.66
C ARG A 346 -15.72 4.96 16.11
N GLU A 347 -14.75 5.69 16.70
CA GLU A 347 -14.34 7.01 16.21
C GLU A 347 -13.88 6.96 14.75
N ARG A 348 -13.20 5.89 14.36
CA ARG A 348 -12.71 5.72 12.98
C ARG A 348 -13.83 5.40 12.00
N LEU A 349 -14.76 4.52 12.36
CA LEU A 349 -15.91 4.15 11.54
C LEU A 349 -16.86 5.34 11.34
N ASP A 350 -17.15 6.10 12.41
CA ASP A 350 -17.98 7.30 12.35
C ASP A 350 -17.38 8.43 11.49
N ALA A 351 -16.06 8.42 11.31
CA ALA A 351 -15.34 9.43 10.54
C ALA A 351 -15.08 9.04 9.08
N LEU A 352 -15.56 7.89 8.62
CA LEU A 352 -15.39 7.48 7.23
C LEU A 352 -16.27 8.36 6.32
N ASN A 353 -15.63 8.99 5.31
CA ASN A 353 -16.36 9.72 4.27
C ASN A 353 -17.22 8.79 3.39
N ASP A 354 -16.79 7.54 3.26
CA ASP A 354 -17.49 6.46 2.58
C ASP A 354 -17.84 5.42 3.64
N PRO A 355 -19.10 5.37 4.09
CA PRO A 355 -19.51 4.45 5.14
C PRO A 355 -19.19 3.00 4.80
N LEU A 356 -19.06 2.19 5.83
CA LEU A 356 -18.84 0.76 5.66
C LEU A 356 -20.07 0.13 4.98
N ASP A 357 -20.01 0.00 3.64
CA ASP A 357 -21.07 -0.63 2.86
C ASP A 357 -21.05 -2.16 3.04
N PRO A 358 -22.02 -2.75 3.72
CA PRO A 358 -22.08 -4.20 3.90
C PRO A 358 -22.46 -4.95 2.62
N GLY A 359 -23.03 -4.29 1.61
CA GLY A 359 -23.53 -4.94 0.41
C GLY A 359 -24.48 -6.09 0.74
N PHE A 360 -24.11 -7.32 0.34
CA PHE A 360 -24.86 -8.56 0.70
C PHE A 360 -24.48 -9.14 2.07
N GLY A 361 -23.73 -8.38 2.87
CA GLY A 361 -23.29 -8.75 4.21
C GLY A 361 -21.85 -9.25 4.27
N PHE A 362 -21.28 -9.20 5.49
CA PHE A 362 -19.95 -9.72 5.80
C PHE A 362 -20.06 -11.16 6.31
N ASP A 363 -19.31 -12.07 5.73
CA ASP A 363 -19.22 -13.48 6.13
C ASP A 363 -18.03 -13.75 7.06
N LEU A 364 -17.07 -12.79 7.14
CA LEU A 364 -15.92 -12.85 8.02
C LEU A 364 -15.54 -11.45 8.48
N ILE A 365 -15.30 -11.28 9.78
CA ILE A 365 -14.68 -10.10 10.37
C ILE A 365 -13.42 -10.54 11.09
N ARG A 366 -12.30 -9.88 10.81
CA ARG A 366 -10.99 -10.14 11.40
C ARG A 366 -10.49 -8.90 12.11
N LEU A 367 -9.87 -9.09 13.27
CA LEU A 367 -9.14 -8.06 13.97
C LEU A 367 -7.69 -8.54 14.17
N ALA A 368 -6.73 -7.75 13.73
CA ALA A 368 -5.31 -8.06 13.80
C ALA A 368 -4.54 -6.96 14.52
N ALA A 369 -3.52 -7.34 15.28
CA ALA A 369 -2.50 -6.43 15.79
C ALA A 369 -1.25 -6.57 14.90
N GLY A 370 -1.05 -5.60 14.02
CA GLY A 370 0.08 -5.59 13.07
C GLY A 370 1.40 -5.28 13.76
N ARG A 371 1.35 -4.48 14.82
CA ARG A 371 2.51 -4.15 15.65
C ARG A 371 2.12 -4.17 17.11
N THR A 372 2.93 -4.85 17.93
CA THR A 372 2.78 -4.90 19.38
C THR A 372 4.07 -4.50 20.08
N GLU A 373 3.96 -4.00 21.30
CA GLU A 373 5.09 -3.68 22.16
C GLU A 373 4.91 -4.31 23.54
N ILE A 374 6.01 -4.58 24.22
CA ILE A 374 5.98 -5.06 25.62
C ILE A 374 5.44 -3.95 26.50
N VAL A 375 4.47 -4.27 27.32
CA VAL A 375 3.93 -3.36 28.33
C VAL A 375 4.82 -3.39 29.53
N VAL A 376 5.59 -2.33 29.72
CA VAL A 376 6.34 -2.15 30.97
C VAL A 376 5.31 -1.83 32.07
N GLN A 377 5.11 -2.75 32.99
CA GLN A 377 4.31 -2.49 34.19
C GLN A 377 5.08 -1.46 35.03
N GLN A 378 4.77 -0.20 34.82
CA GLN A 378 5.21 0.83 35.75
C GLN A 378 4.35 0.69 37.03
N GLN A 379 5.01 0.53 38.16
CA GLN A 379 4.34 0.61 39.46
C GLN A 379 3.64 1.97 39.51
N ARG A 380 2.32 1.96 39.68
CA ARG A 380 1.55 3.20 39.74
C ARG A 380 2.03 3.98 40.94
N ASP A 381 2.82 5.00 40.72
CA ASP A 381 3.10 6.01 41.73
C ASP A 381 1.79 6.70 42.11
N LEU A 382 1.65 7.03 43.39
CA LEU A 382 0.46 7.74 43.90
C LEU A 382 0.32 9.18 43.36
N ASP A 383 1.20 9.59 42.47
CA ASP A 383 1.29 10.95 41.95
C ASP A 383 0.39 11.16 40.70
N ALA A 384 -0.45 12.19 40.78
CA ALA A 384 -1.49 12.49 39.77
C ALA A 384 -0.97 12.79 38.34
N THR A 385 0.30 13.19 38.22
CA THR A 385 0.92 13.58 36.92
C THR A 385 1.00 12.47 35.88
N ILE A 386 0.99 11.20 36.30
CA ILE A 386 1.04 10.06 35.37
C ILE A 386 -0.34 9.82 34.71
N HIS A 387 -1.42 10.12 35.43
CA HIS A 387 -2.78 9.98 34.91
C HIS A 387 -3.08 10.95 33.76
N ASP A 388 -2.63 12.20 33.89
CA ASP A 388 -2.85 13.26 32.91
C ASP A 388 -2.18 12.90 31.57
N ASN A 389 -1.00 12.30 31.58
CA ASN A 389 -0.30 11.86 30.36
C ASN A 389 -0.96 10.67 29.67
N ASP A 390 -1.59 9.78 30.42
CA ASP A 390 -2.31 8.63 29.82
C ASP A 390 -3.63 9.07 29.19
N GLU A 391 -4.36 9.98 29.85
CA GLU A 391 -5.58 10.58 29.32
C GLU A 391 -5.31 11.43 28.09
N LEU A 392 -4.26 12.24 28.09
CA LEU A 392 -3.84 13.02 26.94
C LEU A 392 -3.45 12.14 25.75
N SER A 393 -2.68 11.06 25.99
CA SER A 393 -2.33 10.10 24.95
C SER A 393 -3.57 9.44 24.35
N ALA A 394 -4.52 9.02 25.20
CA ALA A 394 -5.78 8.43 24.77
C ALA A 394 -6.66 9.42 23.99
N LEU A 395 -6.66 10.70 24.37
CA LEU A 395 -7.36 11.75 23.62
C LEU A 395 -6.73 11.97 22.25
N ILE A 396 -5.41 12.05 22.16
CA ILE A 396 -4.68 12.18 20.90
C ILE A 396 -4.97 11.00 19.99
N ASP A 397 -4.96 9.76 20.50
CA ASP A 397 -5.27 8.56 19.72
C ASP A 397 -6.70 8.60 19.16
N ARG A 398 -7.68 9.06 19.93
CA ARG A 398 -9.06 9.23 19.46
C ARG A 398 -9.18 10.30 18.37
N ILE A 399 -8.57 11.45 18.56
CA ILE A 399 -8.55 12.52 17.56
C ILE A 399 -7.86 12.03 16.30
N ALA A 400 -6.72 11.37 16.43
CA ALA A 400 -5.98 10.80 15.32
C ALA A 400 -6.76 9.72 14.56
N ALA A 401 -7.51 8.86 15.26
CA ALA A 401 -8.40 7.88 14.63
C ALA A 401 -9.48 8.57 13.79
N ARG A 402 -9.99 9.74 14.24
CA ARG A 402 -11.06 10.47 13.56
C ARG A 402 -10.59 11.29 12.37
N ILE A 403 -9.53 12.08 12.53
CA ILE A 403 -9.06 13.03 11.49
C ILE A 403 -7.76 12.61 10.78
N GLY A 404 -7.13 11.53 11.24
CA GLY A 404 -5.84 11.05 10.75
C GLY A 404 -4.65 11.52 11.59
N GLY A 405 -3.75 10.60 11.95
CA GLY A 405 -2.61 10.86 12.86
C GLY A 405 -1.64 11.94 12.37
N LYS A 406 -1.50 12.11 11.06
CA LYS A 406 -0.64 13.16 10.47
C LYS A 406 -1.16 14.59 10.68
N ARG A 407 -2.43 14.77 11.06
CA ARG A 407 -3.04 16.08 11.31
C ARG A 407 -2.94 16.54 12.75
N VAL A 408 -2.57 15.64 13.66
CA VAL A 408 -2.33 15.95 15.07
C VAL A 408 -0.84 15.93 15.29
N VAL A 409 -0.24 17.10 15.38
CA VAL A 409 1.22 17.24 15.45
C VAL A 409 1.66 17.89 16.76
N VAL A 410 2.86 17.58 17.18
CA VAL A 410 3.66 18.28 18.17
C VAL A 410 4.88 18.86 17.49
N HIS A 411 5.40 19.95 18.04
CA HIS A 411 6.59 20.60 17.51
C HIS A 411 7.76 20.32 18.46
N LEU A 412 8.90 19.92 17.88
CA LEU A 412 10.17 19.80 18.59
C LEU A 412 11.08 20.95 18.15
N PRO A 413 11.74 21.66 19.09
CA PRO A 413 12.74 22.66 18.74
C PRO A 413 13.94 21.99 18.09
N LEU A 414 14.50 22.62 17.08
CA LEU A 414 15.73 22.22 16.42
C LEU A 414 16.81 23.30 16.60
N GLU A 415 18.06 22.89 16.71
CA GLU A 415 19.19 23.80 16.74
C GLU A 415 19.42 24.41 15.34
N SER A 416 18.59 25.38 15.01
CA SER A 416 18.70 26.17 13.79
C SER A 416 18.18 27.58 14.05
N HIS A 417 18.95 28.57 13.59
CA HIS A 417 18.53 29.96 13.60
C HIS A 417 17.69 30.34 12.39
N ILE A 418 17.56 29.42 11.42
CA ILE A 418 16.72 29.60 10.24
C ILE A 418 15.27 29.37 10.63
N PRO A 419 14.36 30.33 10.42
CA PRO A 419 12.99 30.28 10.96
C PRO A 419 12.21 29.00 10.59
N GLU A 420 12.23 28.60 9.32
CA GLU A 420 11.52 27.43 8.83
C GLU A 420 12.16 26.09 9.25
N ARG A 421 13.36 26.13 9.85
CA ARG A 421 14.11 24.96 10.35
C ARG A 421 14.24 24.92 11.86
N SER A 422 13.70 25.91 12.56
CA SER A 422 13.84 26.01 14.02
C SER A 422 12.91 25.04 14.78
N ALA A 423 11.95 24.45 14.11
CA ALA A 423 11.02 23.47 14.70
C ALA A 423 10.65 22.40 13.70
N LEU A 424 10.49 21.17 14.19
CA LEU A 424 10.04 20.01 13.42
C LEU A 424 8.65 19.61 13.89
N ALA A 425 7.69 19.58 12.97
CA ALA A 425 6.34 19.09 13.23
C ALA A 425 6.31 17.57 13.07
N LEU A 426 5.95 16.84 14.11
CA LEU A 426 5.90 15.37 14.14
C LEU A 426 4.53 14.89 14.63
N PRO A 427 4.05 13.71 14.18
CA PRO A 427 2.80 13.14 14.66
C PRO A 427 2.79 13.00 16.19
N ALA A 428 1.79 13.60 16.85
CA ALA A 428 1.69 13.64 18.30
C ALA A 428 1.63 12.24 18.92
N GLN A 429 0.96 11.29 18.27
CA GLN A 429 0.84 9.91 18.75
C GLN A 429 2.18 9.25 19.09
N HIS A 430 3.25 9.59 18.35
CA HIS A 430 4.55 8.93 18.50
C HIS A 430 5.58 9.80 19.22
N HIS A 431 5.34 11.10 19.32
CA HIS A 431 6.36 12.06 19.76
C HIS A 431 5.94 12.92 20.95
N LEU A 432 4.78 12.63 21.58
CA LEU A 432 4.26 13.41 22.70
C LEU A 432 5.26 13.51 23.87
N ALA A 433 5.86 12.38 24.24
CA ALA A 433 6.83 12.34 25.35
C ALA A 433 8.10 13.16 25.04
N ALA A 434 8.59 13.08 23.80
CA ALA A 434 9.74 13.86 23.36
C ALA A 434 9.43 15.36 23.34
N ALA A 435 8.22 15.74 22.92
CA ALA A 435 7.79 17.14 22.91
C ALA A 435 7.64 17.70 24.34
N GLY A 436 7.14 16.89 25.28
CA GLY A 436 7.02 17.29 26.69
C GLY A 436 8.36 17.45 27.41
N ALA A 437 9.41 16.74 26.93
CA ALA A 437 10.77 16.85 27.47
C ALA A 437 11.62 17.92 26.74
N ALA A 438 11.13 18.48 25.64
CA ALA A 438 11.87 19.44 24.83
C ALA A 438 11.91 20.81 25.50
N ALA A 439 13.12 21.38 25.62
CA ALA A 439 13.30 22.73 26.15
C ALA A 439 13.11 23.75 25.00
N TRP A 440 12.08 24.57 25.08
CA TRP A 440 11.91 25.73 24.23
C TRP A 440 12.62 26.94 24.84
N PRO A 441 13.13 27.88 24.02
CA PRO A 441 13.66 29.14 24.55
C PRO A 441 12.63 29.84 25.42
N GLU A 442 13.05 30.32 26.60
CA GLU A 442 12.18 31.08 27.48
C GLU A 442 11.73 32.39 26.79
N ARG A 443 10.45 32.67 26.89
CA ARG A 443 9.86 33.88 26.36
C ARG A 443 9.61 34.87 27.48
N VAL A 444 10.04 36.11 27.29
CA VAL A 444 9.75 37.18 28.25
C VAL A 444 8.26 37.53 28.16
N ALA A 445 7.60 37.48 29.31
CA ALA A 445 6.17 37.79 29.38
C ALA A 445 5.92 39.27 29.01
N GLY A 446 4.95 39.50 28.10
CA GLY A 446 4.58 40.84 27.62
C GLY A 446 5.32 41.30 26.36
N GLU A 447 6.36 40.62 25.91
CA GLU A 447 6.99 40.94 24.64
C GLU A 447 6.17 40.40 23.45
N PRO A 448 6.03 41.19 22.37
CA PRO A 448 5.39 40.72 21.15
C PRO A 448 6.18 39.54 20.53
N PRO A 449 5.53 38.63 19.80
CA PRO A 449 6.22 37.51 19.19
C PRO A 449 7.27 37.99 18.21
N LEU A 450 8.51 37.47 18.33
CA LEU A 450 9.61 37.79 17.41
C LEU A 450 9.34 37.26 16.01
N ARG A 451 8.57 36.21 15.88
CA ARG A 451 8.22 35.54 14.61
C ARG A 451 6.71 35.58 14.37
N PRO A 452 6.25 35.58 13.12
CA PRO A 452 4.83 35.56 12.80
C PRO A 452 4.17 34.27 13.31
N LEU A 453 2.93 34.38 13.73
CA LEU A 453 2.11 33.24 14.14
C LEU A 453 1.91 32.25 13.00
N ARG A 454 1.77 32.77 11.79
CA ARG A 454 1.66 31.96 10.56
C ARG A 454 2.91 32.14 9.72
N LEU A 455 3.82 31.19 9.81
CA LEU A 455 5.00 31.07 8.95
C LEU A 455 4.67 30.20 7.73
N PHE A 456 5.07 30.63 6.54
CA PHE A 456 4.92 29.82 5.35
C PHE A 456 6.06 28.83 5.23
N GLU A 457 5.75 27.57 4.97
CA GLU A 457 6.74 26.51 4.75
C GLU A 457 7.63 26.81 3.53
N ARG A 458 7.03 27.49 2.54
CA ARG A 458 7.74 28.04 1.38
C ARG A 458 7.40 29.51 1.26
N PRO A 459 8.40 30.41 1.35
CA PRO A 459 8.18 31.82 1.15
C PRO A 459 7.56 32.13 -0.21
N GLU A 460 6.59 33.05 -0.25
CA GLU A 460 5.90 33.42 -1.48
C GLU A 460 6.56 34.66 -2.11
N PRO A 461 6.90 34.64 -3.41
CA PRO A 461 7.52 35.77 -4.06
C PRO A 461 6.58 36.98 -4.15
N ILE A 462 7.12 38.17 -3.95
CA ILE A 462 6.40 39.46 -4.08
C ILE A 462 7.10 40.38 -5.09
N LYS A 463 6.32 41.26 -5.66
CA LYS A 463 6.86 42.30 -6.54
C LYS A 463 7.05 43.57 -5.75
N VAL A 464 8.27 44.08 -5.72
CA VAL A 464 8.65 45.32 -5.07
C VAL A 464 9.11 46.30 -6.14
N PRO A 465 8.29 47.31 -6.51
CA PRO A 465 8.68 48.27 -7.54
C PRO A 465 9.77 49.23 -7.06
N PHE A 466 9.71 49.64 -5.79
CA PHE A 466 10.67 50.56 -5.18
C PHE A 466 11.03 50.16 -3.77
N ALA A 467 12.31 50.14 -3.45
CA ALA A 467 12.83 49.92 -2.11
C ALA A 467 13.83 51.05 -1.79
N THR A 468 14.03 51.32 -0.50
CA THR A 468 15.05 52.28 -0.08
C THR A 468 16.44 51.69 -0.32
N VAL A 469 17.27 52.40 -1.06
CA VAL A 469 18.64 52.01 -1.41
C VAL A 469 19.60 52.54 -0.34
N PRO A 470 20.66 51.76 0.09
CA PRO A 470 21.04 50.44 -0.40
C PRO A 470 20.32 49.27 0.27
N ASP A 471 19.89 49.35 1.52
CA ASP A 471 19.44 48.21 2.33
C ASP A 471 18.06 48.40 2.97
N GLY A 472 17.27 49.30 2.48
CA GLY A 472 15.99 49.69 3.06
C GLY A 472 14.82 48.79 2.71
N PRO A 473 13.72 48.94 3.45
CA PRO A 473 12.47 48.24 3.20
C PRO A 473 11.77 48.72 1.95
N PRO A 474 10.81 47.96 1.38
CA PRO A 474 9.95 48.44 0.34
C PRO A 474 8.94 49.47 0.87
N HIS A 475 8.64 50.50 0.11
CA HIS A 475 7.53 51.43 0.38
C HIS A 475 6.18 50.86 -0.04
N GLN A 476 6.21 49.92 -0.98
CA GLN A 476 5.04 49.27 -1.55
C GLN A 476 5.43 47.90 -2.10
N PHE A 477 4.55 46.91 -1.98
CA PHE A 477 4.74 45.60 -2.61
C PHE A 477 3.40 45.05 -3.11
N THR A 478 3.48 44.11 -4.05
CA THR A 478 2.32 43.39 -4.56
C THR A 478 2.45 41.90 -4.16
N TRP A 479 1.43 41.42 -3.44
CA TRP A 479 1.32 40.02 -3.02
C TRP A 479 -0.06 39.48 -3.36
N ARG A 480 -0.14 38.32 -3.96
CA ARG A 480 -1.40 37.64 -4.36
C ARG A 480 -2.35 38.56 -5.14
N ARG A 481 -1.82 39.43 -6.01
CA ARG A 481 -2.51 40.43 -6.82
C ARG A 481 -3.05 41.65 -6.03
N ALA A 482 -2.87 41.68 -4.72
CA ALA A 482 -3.17 42.86 -3.92
C ALA A 482 -1.93 43.75 -3.76
N GLN A 483 -2.11 45.04 -3.79
CA GLN A 483 -1.09 46.05 -3.55
C GLN A 483 -1.14 46.42 -2.08
N HIS A 484 0.02 46.52 -1.43
CA HIS A 484 0.17 46.88 -0.04
C HIS A 484 1.10 48.09 0.08
N ASP A 485 0.59 49.20 0.60
CA ASP A 485 1.36 50.40 0.88
C ASP A 485 1.89 50.35 2.30
N VAL A 486 3.20 50.38 2.46
CA VAL A 486 3.87 50.17 3.74
C VAL A 486 3.91 51.46 4.55
N VAL A 487 3.28 51.44 5.73
CA VAL A 487 3.21 52.63 6.62
C VAL A 487 4.14 52.49 7.83
N ARG A 488 4.47 51.29 8.23
CA ARG A 488 5.40 51.05 9.35
C ARG A 488 6.36 49.90 9.03
N VAL A 489 7.61 50.05 9.46
CA VAL A 489 8.66 49.06 9.25
C VAL A 489 9.52 48.91 10.48
N GLU A 490 9.89 47.68 10.77
CA GLU A 490 10.89 47.33 11.77
C GLU A 490 11.92 46.38 11.11
N GLY A 491 13.19 46.58 11.37
CA GLY A 491 14.28 45.77 10.79
C GLY A 491 15.39 46.65 10.16
N PRO A 492 16.34 46.03 9.42
CA PRO A 492 16.38 44.64 9.03
C PRO A 492 16.88 43.70 10.15
N GLU A 493 16.35 42.45 10.18
CA GLU A 493 16.97 41.34 10.86
C GLU A 493 17.73 40.51 9.85
N ARG A 494 19.05 40.45 9.95
CA ARG A 494 19.89 39.72 9.00
C ARG A 494 20.07 38.28 9.45
N ILE A 495 19.62 37.32 8.63
CA ILE A 495 19.76 35.90 8.85
C ILE A 495 20.64 35.27 7.79
N ALA A 496 21.86 34.90 8.17
CA ALA A 496 22.77 34.15 7.32
C ALA A 496 22.34 32.67 7.25
N MET A 497 22.53 32.04 6.10
CA MET A 497 22.19 30.63 5.96
C MET A 497 23.27 29.75 6.59
N GLU A 498 22.88 28.52 6.99
CA GLU A 498 23.76 27.52 7.62
C GLU A 498 24.64 26.89 6.56
N TRP A 499 25.70 27.64 6.14
CA TRP A 499 26.63 27.22 5.07
C TRP A 499 27.32 25.88 5.33
N TRP A 500 27.43 25.48 6.61
CA TRP A 500 28.01 24.19 7.03
C TRP A 500 27.06 22.99 6.85
N LYS A 501 25.78 23.21 6.55
CA LYS A 501 24.76 22.18 6.32
C LYS A 501 24.31 22.08 4.86
N GLN A 502 24.81 22.94 3.97
CA GLN A 502 24.32 23.03 2.58
C GLN A 502 25.48 23.06 1.58
N ASP A 503 25.40 22.18 0.59
CA ASP A 503 26.24 22.23 -0.62
C ASP A 503 25.61 23.25 -1.60
N GLY A 504 26.00 24.52 -1.49
CA GLY A 504 25.57 25.55 -2.43
C GLY A 504 25.55 26.95 -1.84
N ALA A 505 25.65 27.96 -2.68
CA ALA A 505 25.60 29.36 -2.33
C ALA A 505 24.16 29.78 -1.94
N SER A 506 23.82 29.55 -0.67
CA SER A 506 22.56 30.07 -0.11
C SER A 506 22.75 31.52 0.30
N LEU A 507 21.85 32.40 -0.16
CA LEU A 507 21.95 33.82 0.08
C LEU A 507 21.55 34.19 1.52
N THR A 508 22.19 35.22 2.07
CA THR A 508 21.78 35.84 3.33
C THR A 508 20.43 36.56 3.14
N ARG A 509 19.55 36.48 4.12
CA ARG A 509 18.23 37.10 4.09
C ARG A 509 18.15 38.27 5.03
N ASP A 510 17.64 39.40 4.55
CA ASP A 510 17.32 40.59 5.36
C ASP A 510 15.82 40.64 5.57
N TYR A 511 15.38 40.38 6.79
CA TYR A 511 13.97 40.34 7.16
C TYR A 511 13.47 41.69 7.69
N PHE A 512 12.24 42.02 7.30
CA PHE A 512 11.53 43.21 7.76
C PHE A 512 10.13 42.83 8.24
N ARG A 513 9.69 43.43 9.33
CA ARG A 513 8.28 43.46 9.73
C ARG A 513 7.68 44.69 9.15
N VAL A 514 6.67 44.54 8.35
CA VAL A 514 5.99 45.65 7.69
C VAL A 514 4.52 45.63 8.06
N GLU A 515 3.93 46.84 8.22
CA GLU A 515 2.51 47.02 8.42
C GLU A 515 2.01 47.90 7.24
N ASP A 516 0.91 47.50 6.61
CA ASP A 516 0.29 48.25 5.53
C ASP A 516 -0.73 49.27 6.03
N ALA A 517 -1.30 50.02 5.11
CA ALA A 517 -2.28 51.06 5.43
C ALA A 517 -3.60 50.49 6.01
N GLU A 518 -3.90 49.21 5.78
CA GLU A 518 -5.04 48.48 6.35
C GLU A 518 -4.75 47.85 7.71
N GLY A 519 -3.53 47.99 8.23
CA GLY A 519 -3.11 47.43 9.52
C GLY A 519 -2.71 45.94 9.44
N GLN A 520 -2.58 45.38 8.25
CA GLN A 520 -2.09 44.01 8.08
C GLN A 520 -0.58 43.97 8.27
N ARG A 521 -0.10 42.93 8.99
CA ARG A 521 1.31 42.82 9.35
C ARG A 521 1.94 41.61 8.67
N PHE A 522 3.02 41.89 7.91
CA PHE A 522 3.74 40.91 7.10
C PHE A 522 5.18 40.75 7.60
N TRP A 523 5.70 39.55 7.51
CA TRP A 523 7.12 39.29 7.63
C TRP A 523 7.67 39.02 6.25
N ILE A 524 8.38 40.00 5.72
CA ILE A 524 8.97 39.92 4.38
C ILE A 524 10.48 39.87 4.47
N PHE A 525 11.11 39.31 3.47
CA PHE A 525 12.57 39.38 3.37
C PHE A 525 13.03 39.58 1.95
N ARG A 526 14.23 40.14 1.87
CA ARG A 526 15.04 40.26 0.66
C ARG A 526 16.06 39.14 0.67
N ASP A 527 16.22 38.43 -0.44
CA ASP A 527 17.18 37.34 -0.62
C ASP A 527 18.46 37.91 -1.28
N GLY A 528 19.58 37.85 -0.56
CA GLY A 528 20.84 38.45 -0.94
C GLY A 528 21.05 39.88 -0.43
N LEU A 529 22.30 40.28 -0.31
CA LEU A 529 22.70 41.64 0.06
C LEU A 529 22.59 42.59 -1.17
N TYR A 530 22.34 43.88 -0.94
CA TYR A 530 22.18 44.83 -2.03
C TYR A 530 23.41 44.96 -2.94
N GLU A 531 24.60 44.91 -2.36
CA GLU A 531 25.89 44.89 -3.05
C GLU A 531 26.35 43.46 -3.40
N SER A 532 25.50 42.47 -3.17
CA SER A 532 25.90 41.10 -3.41
C SER A 532 26.11 40.86 -4.91
N GLU A 533 27.08 40.15 -5.13
CA GLU A 533 27.75 39.65 -6.28
C GLU A 533 26.91 38.78 -7.22
N LEU A 534 25.59 38.78 -7.07
CA LEU A 534 24.67 38.14 -8.02
C LEU A 534 24.70 38.91 -9.33
N ARG A 535 25.46 38.37 -10.25
CA ARG A 535 25.54 38.84 -11.63
C ARG A 535 24.93 37.77 -12.53
N ASP A 536 24.22 38.25 -13.56
CA ASP A 536 23.78 37.37 -14.63
C ASP A 536 24.97 36.85 -15.45
N GLU A 537 24.70 35.94 -16.39
CA GLU A 537 25.75 35.42 -17.31
C GLU A 537 26.46 36.52 -18.11
N GLU A 538 25.89 37.71 -18.20
CA GLU A 538 26.43 38.91 -18.89
C GLU A 538 27.09 39.88 -17.91
N GLY A 539 27.24 39.49 -16.63
CA GLY A 539 27.94 40.29 -15.60
C GLY A 539 27.13 41.48 -15.04
N ARG A 540 25.84 41.60 -15.36
CA ARG A 540 24.95 42.65 -14.85
C ARG A 540 24.43 42.30 -13.45
N PRO A 541 24.26 43.27 -12.54
CA PRO A 541 23.69 42.98 -11.22
C PRO A 541 22.24 42.49 -11.34
N VAL A 542 21.94 41.34 -10.76
CA VAL A 542 20.58 40.81 -10.68
C VAL A 542 19.89 41.46 -9.48
N PRO A 543 18.67 42.05 -9.67
CA PRO A 543 17.94 42.63 -8.56
C PRO A 543 17.60 41.56 -7.52
N ALA A 544 17.73 41.91 -6.23
CA ALA A 544 17.39 41.02 -5.15
C ALA A 544 15.90 40.66 -5.17
N ASN A 545 15.61 39.39 -4.98
CA ASN A 545 14.24 38.88 -4.90
C ASN A 545 13.64 39.15 -3.52
N TRP A 546 12.35 39.45 -3.48
CA TRP A 546 11.60 39.69 -2.26
C TRP A 546 10.52 38.63 -2.06
N TYR A 547 10.27 38.28 -0.80
CA TYR A 547 9.34 37.23 -0.41
C TYR A 547 8.54 37.64 0.83
N VAL A 548 7.26 37.21 0.89
CA VAL A 548 6.51 37.11 2.15
C VAL A 548 6.78 35.75 2.75
N HIS A 549 7.24 35.73 4.01
CA HIS A 549 7.51 34.48 4.74
C HIS A 549 6.48 34.19 5.81
N GLY A 550 5.74 35.17 6.27
CA GLY A 550 4.70 34.95 7.27
C GLY A 550 3.81 36.16 7.52
N LEU A 551 2.76 35.90 8.30
CA LEU A 551 1.74 36.88 8.67
C LEU A 551 1.68 36.97 10.19
N PHE A 552 1.73 38.18 10.72
CA PHE A 552 1.43 38.45 12.11
C PHE A 552 -0.09 38.55 12.31
N ALA A 553 -0.56 38.26 13.52
CA ALA A 553 -1.97 38.42 13.88
C ALA A 553 -2.34 39.88 14.01
#